data_24c5fae7e4117904a0753b7d72157301
#
_entry.id   24c5fae7e4117904a0753b7d72157301
#
_cell.length_a   1.000
_cell.length_b   1.000
_cell.length_c   1.000
_cell.angle_alpha   90.00
_cell.angle_beta   90.00
_cell.angle_gamma   90.00
#
_symmetry.space_group_name_H-M   'P 1'
#
loop_
_entity.id
_entity.type
_entity.pdbx_description
1 polymer ?
#
loop_
_entity_poly.entity_id
_entity_poly.type
_entity_poly.pdbx_seq_one_letter_code
_entity_poly.pdbx_strand_id
1 'polypeptide(L)'
;MSAPAPKGYQREAVVNALEIFRYAESQFRQAGDDASRAAATAFNGCLLLEAPTGSGKTLMAGMIAETFAAPDRDSNAQIVWFWFTPFATLVEQAKASIKSTFVGLRVRDLQGDRKTRGTKSGDVYVTTWASVAASNAATRKVRSGGEYVLSLDDLIAELRADGFRIGAVVDEAHHGFATAKEAVRF
;
A
#
# COMPACT_ATOMS: atom_id res chain seq x y z
N MET A 1 23.95 -9.17 -2.98
CA MET A 1 24.29 -8.00 -2.14
C MET A 1 23.31 -7.96 -1.00
N SER A 2 23.78 -7.90 0.24
CA SER A 2 22.89 -7.75 1.41
C SER A 2 22.26 -6.37 1.38
N ALA A 3 20.97 -6.27 1.69
CA ALA A 3 20.30 -4.97 1.84
C ALA A 3 21.03 -4.12 2.89
N PRO A 4 21.17 -2.81 2.70
CA PRO A 4 21.83 -1.95 3.67
C PRO A 4 21.07 -1.98 5.01
N ALA A 5 21.82 -2.13 6.10
CA ALA A 5 21.21 -2.11 7.43
C ALA A 5 20.53 -0.75 7.69
N PRO A 6 19.28 -0.74 8.19
CA PRO A 6 18.57 0.51 8.44
C PRO A 6 19.27 1.32 9.55
N LYS A 7 19.32 2.63 9.39
CA LYS A 7 19.86 3.58 10.37
C LYS A 7 18.93 3.68 11.60
N GLY A 8 19.46 4.22 12.72
CA GLY A 8 18.71 4.35 13.97
C GLY A 8 17.37 5.07 13.80
N TYR A 9 17.38 6.25 13.18
CA TYR A 9 16.16 7.03 12.93
C TYR A 9 15.14 6.33 12.03
N GLN A 10 15.60 5.50 11.08
CA GLN A 10 14.70 4.73 10.20
C GLN A 10 13.99 3.65 11.00
N ARG A 11 14.71 2.95 11.88
CA ARG A 11 14.10 1.94 12.77
C ARG A 11 13.09 2.57 13.72
N GLU A 12 13.43 3.71 14.32
CA GLU A 12 12.53 4.46 15.21
C GLU A 12 11.25 4.90 14.49
N ALA A 13 11.37 5.48 13.30
CA ALA A 13 10.22 5.88 12.50
C ALA A 13 9.32 4.68 12.13
N VAL A 14 9.91 3.53 11.80
CA VAL A 14 9.16 2.29 11.52
C VAL A 14 8.45 1.77 12.76
N VAL A 15 9.11 1.75 13.92
CA VAL A 15 8.49 1.31 15.18
C VAL A 15 7.29 2.19 15.53
N ASN A 16 7.45 3.50 15.49
CA ASN A 16 6.38 4.46 15.76
C ASN A 16 5.20 4.28 14.79
N ALA A 17 5.48 4.10 13.50
CA ALA A 17 4.44 3.84 12.50
C ALA A 17 3.68 2.53 12.77
N LEU A 18 4.38 1.47 13.13
CA LEU A 18 3.77 0.18 13.47
C LEU A 18 2.88 0.28 14.73
N GLU A 19 3.27 1.04 15.73
CA GLU A 19 2.47 1.27 16.93
C GLU A 19 1.16 2.01 16.58
N ILE A 20 1.23 3.06 15.74
CA ILE A 20 0.05 3.81 15.29
C ILE A 20 -0.92 2.88 14.55
N PHE A 21 -0.42 2.09 13.60
CA PHE A 21 -1.28 1.19 12.83
C PHE A 21 -1.85 0.03 13.67
N ARG A 22 -1.10 -0.51 14.63
CA ARG A 22 -1.60 -1.52 15.58
C ARG A 22 -2.70 -0.94 16.47
N TYR A 23 -2.53 0.30 16.91
CA TYR A 23 -3.59 0.99 17.63
C TYR A 23 -4.85 1.16 16.78
N ALA A 24 -4.71 1.64 15.53
CA ALA A 24 -5.81 1.75 14.59
C ALA A 24 -6.54 0.41 14.37
N GLU A 25 -5.78 -0.66 14.19
CA GLU A 25 -6.33 -2.00 14.04
C GLU A 25 -7.10 -2.46 15.28
N SER A 26 -6.59 -2.17 16.48
CA SER A 26 -7.29 -2.49 17.72
C SER A 26 -8.63 -1.76 17.84
N GLN A 27 -8.67 -0.47 17.49
CA GLN A 27 -9.91 0.32 17.46
C GLN A 27 -10.90 -0.22 16.44
N PHE A 28 -10.43 -0.58 15.25
CA PHE A 28 -11.27 -1.18 14.21
C PHE A 28 -11.89 -2.52 14.66
N ARG A 29 -11.11 -3.37 15.32
CA ARG A 29 -11.59 -4.68 15.84
C ARG A 29 -12.61 -4.51 16.98
N GLN A 30 -12.47 -3.48 17.80
CA GLN A 30 -13.37 -3.18 18.92
C GLN A 30 -14.67 -2.49 18.46
N ALA A 31 -14.70 -1.94 17.25
CA ALA A 31 -15.86 -1.25 16.72
C ALA A 31 -17.02 -2.22 16.47
N GLY A 32 -18.18 -1.94 17.09
CA GLY A 32 -19.36 -2.79 17.04
C GLY A 32 -20.20 -2.64 15.77
N ASP A 33 -20.02 -1.55 15.02
CA ASP A 33 -20.79 -1.21 13.83
C ASP A 33 -19.93 -0.59 12.73
N ASP A 34 -20.50 -0.43 11.53
CA ASP A 34 -19.78 0.09 10.37
C ASP A 34 -19.43 1.57 10.50
N ALA A 35 -20.23 2.37 11.21
CA ALA A 35 -19.93 3.79 11.43
C ALA A 35 -18.70 3.95 12.34
N SER A 36 -18.63 3.17 13.42
CA SER A 36 -17.47 3.13 14.32
C SER A 36 -16.21 2.60 13.62
N ARG A 37 -16.34 1.62 12.73
CA ARG A 37 -15.23 1.12 11.90
C ARG A 37 -14.74 2.18 10.91
N ALA A 38 -15.67 2.88 10.25
CA ALA A 38 -15.33 3.97 9.35
C ALA A 38 -14.61 5.11 10.10
N ALA A 39 -15.09 5.47 11.30
CA ALA A 39 -14.45 6.47 12.15
C ALA A 39 -13.03 6.04 12.57
N ALA A 40 -12.83 4.80 13.02
CA ALA A 40 -11.53 4.26 13.39
C ALA A 40 -10.55 4.32 12.21
N THR A 41 -11.00 3.99 11.00
CA THR A 41 -10.20 4.07 9.78
C THR A 41 -9.85 5.51 9.41
N ALA A 42 -10.83 6.43 9.48
CA ALA A 42 -10.63 7.83 9.11
C ALA A 42 -9.64 8.55 10.03
N PHE A 43 -9.66 8.24 11.33
CA PHE A 43 -8.80 8.92 12.31
C PHE A 43 -7.39 8.32 12.39
N ASN A 44 -7.24 7.02 12.20
CA ASN A 44 -5.99 6.31 12.48
C ASN A 44 -5.48 5.46 11.30
N GLY A 45 -6.24 5.35 10.23
CA GLY A 45 -5.91 4.48 9.09
C GLY A 45 -4.87 5.08 8.13
N CYS A 46 -4.42 6.32 8.35
CA CYS A 46 -3.44 7.00 7.50
C CYS A 46 -2.29 7.56 8.33
N LEU A 47 -1.07 7.38 7.84
CA LEU A 47 0.16 7.94 8.40
C LEU A 47 0.90 8.73 7.34
N LEU A 48 1.30 9.95 7.67
CA LEU A 48 2.24 10.74 6.87
C LEU A 48 3.67 10.53 7.39
N LEU A 49 4.53 9.95 6.55
CA LEU A 49 5.95 9.83 6.82
C LEU A 49 6.71 10.97 6.11
N GLU A 50 7.03 12.01 6.83
CA GLU A 50 7.81 13.15 6.33
C GLU A 50 9.31 12.95 6.64
N ALA A 51 10.14 13.02 5.61
CA ALA A 51 11.59 12.92 5.75
C ALA A 51 12.29 13.52 4.52
N PRO A 52 13.53 14.05 4.66
CA PRO A 52 14.30 14.59 3.55
C PRO A 52 14.49 13.60 2.40
N THR A 53 14.72 14.13 1.20
CA THR A 53 15.10 13.30 0.04
C THR A 53 16.38 12.50 0.35
N GLY A 54 16.42 11.25 -0.05
CA GLY A 54 17.55 10.37 0.26
C GLY A 54 17.57 9.78 1.67
N SER A 55 16.61 10.10 2.55
CA SER A 55 16.50 9.54 3.90
C SER A 55 16.10 8.06 3.93
N GLY A 56 15.66 7.50 2.80
CA GLY A 56 15.17 6.12 2.71
C GLY A 56 13.69 5.94 3.03
N LYS A 57 12.83 6.90 2.65
CA LYS A 57 11.37 6.79 2.80
C LYS A 57 10.83 5.47 2.24
N THR A 58 11.23 5.10 1.03
CA THR A 58 10.86 3.82 0.39
C THR A 58 11.31 2.60 1.21
N LEU A 59 12.51 2.67 1.82
CA LEU A 59 12.99 1.62 2.73
C LEU A 59 12.10 1.51 3.97
N MET A 60 11.79 2.63 4.62
CA MET A 60 10.95 2.64 5.83
C MET A 60 9.52 2.15 5.52
N ALA A 61 8.92 2.61 4.43
CA ALA A 61 7.60 2.15 4.00
C ALA A 61 7.59 0.64 3.67
N GLY A 62 8.64 0.14 3.02
CA GLY A 62 8.80 -1.29 2.75
C GLY A 62 8.97 -2.13 4.01
N MET A 63 9.72 -1.65 5.01
CA MET A 63 9.85 -2.31 6.31
C MET A 63 8.51 -2.40 7.05
N ILE A 64 7.70 -1.34 7.00
CA ILE A 64 6.35 -1.34 7.56
C ILE A 64 5.49 -2.38 6.83
N ALA A 65 5.49 -2.34 5.50
CA ALA A 65 4.72 -3.26 4.67
C ALA A 65 5.10 -4.73 4.90
N GLU A 66 6.40 -5.03 4.98
CA GLU A 66 6.91 -6.38 5.23
C GLU A 66 6.53 -6.87 6.63
N THR A 67 6.57 -6.01 7.64
CA THR A 67 6.18 -6.36 9.01
C THR A 67 4.70 -6.74 9.08
N PHE A 68 3.82 -6.01 8.38
CA PHE A 68 2.41 -6.37 8.31
C PHE A 68 2.11 -7.60 7.46
N ALA A 69 2.97 -7.92 6.51
CA ALA A 69 2.83 -9.11 5.67
C ALA A 69 3.27 -10.39 6.39
N ALA A 70 4.12 -10.26 7.42
CA ALA A 70 4.59 -11.39 8.20
C ALA A 70 3.42 -12.07 8.92
N PRO A 71 3.44 -13.41 9.03
CA PRO A 71 2.43 -14.14 9.78
C PRO A 71 2.43 -13.65 11.25
N ASP A 72 1.31 -13.13 11.69
CA ASP A 72 1.09 -12.81 13.10
C ASP A 72 0.58 -14.05 13.81
N ARG A 73 1.12 -14.33 15.02
CA ARG A 73 0.70 -15.47 15.83
C ARG A 73 -0.74 -15.35 16.32
N ASP A 74 -1.24 -14.12 16.43
CA ASP A 74 -2.54 -13.80 17.00
C ASP A 74 -3.61 -13.48 15.94
N SER A 75 -3.22 -13.32 14.68
CA SER A 75 -4.17 -13.08 13.57
C SER A 75 -3.73 -13.76 12.29
N ASN A 76 -4.63 -14.53 11.68
CA ASN A 76 -4.47 -15.06 10.32
C ASN A 76 -4.69 -13.97 9.25
N ALA A 77 -4.61 -12.69 9.61
CA ALA A 77 -4.92 -11.59 8.71
C ALA A 77 -3.81 -11.45 7.66
N GLN A 78 -4.17 -11.72 6.42
CA GLN A 78 -3.31 -11.53 5.26
C GLN A 78 -3.46 -10.08 4.75
N ILE A 79 -2.40 -9.52 4.17
CA ILE A 79 -2.41 -8.16 3.63
C ILE A 79 -1.85 -8.11 2.22
N VAL A 80 -2.48 -7.30 1.37
CA VAL A 80 -2.01 -6.95 0.03
C VAL A 80 -1.76 -5.44 0.00
N TRP A 81 -0.69 -5.02 -0.65
CA TRP A 81 -0.29 -3.64 -0.73
C TRP A 81 -0.45 -3.08 -2.14
N PHE A 82 -0.98 -1.86 -2.24
CA PHE A 82 -0.95 -1.05 -3.45
C PHE A 82 0.05 0.09 -3.26
N TRP A 83 1.07 0.13 -4.10
CA TRP A 83 2.15 1.12 -4.03
C TRP A 83 2.03 2.08 -5.21
N PHE A 84 1.76 3.32 -4.90
CA PHE A 84 1.56 4.36 -5.89
C PHE A 84 2.77 5.29 -5.97
N THR A 85 3.28 5.52 -7.18
CA THR A 85 4.35 6.46 -7.47
C THR A 85 3.84 7.58 -8.38
N PRO A 86 4.41 8.80 -8.34
CA PRO A 86 3.94 9.89 -9.18
C PRO A 86 4.25 9.67 -10.68
N PHE A 87 5.36 9.02 -11.00
CA PHE A 87 5.86 8.89 -12.37
C PHE A 87 6.16 7.43 -12.74
N ALA A 88 5.99 7.11 -14.04
CA ALA A 88 6.23 5.76 -14.56
C ALA A 88 7.67 5.26 -14.36
N THR A 89 8.65 6.16 -14.42
CA THR A 89 10.06 5.84 -14.18
C THR A 89 10.32 5.36 -12.75
N LEU A 90 9.57 5.88 -11.79
CA LEU A 90 9.68 5.49 -10.38
C LEU A 90 9.01 4.13 -10.10
N VAL A 91 8.08 3.68 -10.94
CA VAL A 91 7.46 2.35 -10.81
C VAL A 91 8.51 1.26 -10.90
N GLU A 92 9.37 1.29 -11.91
CA GLU A 92 10.39 0.27 -12.09
C GLU A 92 11.49 0.34 -11.01
N GLN A 93 11.82 1.56 -10.55
CA GLN A 93 12.73 1.75 -9.41
C GLN A 93 12.15 1.17 -8.12
N ALA A 94 10.88 1.45 -7.83
CA ALA A 94 10.20 0.91 -6.65
C ALA A 94 10.12 -0.62 -6.72
N LYS A 95 9.72 -1.19 -7.87
CA LYS A 95 9.69 -2.65 -8.08
C LYS A 95 11.06 -3.29 -7.84
N ALA A 96 12.13 -2.70 -8.40
CA ALA A 96 13.48 -3.21 -8.23
C ALA A 96 13.95 -3.12 -6.77
N SER A 97 13.69 -1.99 -6.12
CA SER A 97 14.01 -1.77 -4.70
C SER A 97 13.28 -2.76 -3.79
N ILE A 98 11.97 -2.95 -3.98
CA ILE A 98 11.19 -3.90 -3.20
C ILE A 98 11.72 -5.32 -3.38
N LYS A 99 11.91 -5.77 -4.62
CA LYS A 99 12.40 -7.12 -4.93
C LYS A 99 13.80 -7.40 -4.36
N SER A 100 14.68 -6.40 -4.35
CA SER A 100 16.07 -6.60 -3.89
C SER A 100 16.22 -6.49 -2.38
N THR A 101 15.30 -5.82 -1.69
CA THR A 101 15.44 -5.46 -0.27
C THR A 101 14.59 -6.32 0.64
N PHE A 102 13.38 -6.68 0.23
CA PHE A 102 12.37 -7.31 1.09
C PHE A 102 12.06 -8.74 0.63
N VAL A 103 12.34 -9.70 1.49
CA VAL A 103 12.08 -11.13 1.23
C VAL A 103 10.60 -11.48 1.42
N GLY A 104 9.94 -10.80 2.36
CA GLY A 104 8.53 -11.01 2.69
C GLY A 104 7.55 -10.30 1.73
N LEU A 105 8.05 -9.48 0.79
CA LEU A 105 7.23 -8.78 -0.17
C LEU A 105 7.40 -9.35 -1.59
N ARG A 106 6.28 -9.59 -2.28
CA ARG A 106 6.27 -10.10 -3.65
C ARG A 106 5.64 -9.08 -4.60
N VAL A 107 6.44 -8.53 -5.50
CA VAL A 107 5.96 -7.55 -6.49
C VAL A 107 5.09 -8.24 -7.54
N ARG A 108 3.89 -7.69 -7.75
CA ARG A 108 2.91 -8.07 -8.76
C ARG A 108 2.75 -6.95 -9.80
N ASP A 109 2.38 -7.30 -11.00
CA ASP A 109 2.07 -6.32 -12.04
C ASP A 109 0.57 -5.98 -12.04
N LEU A 110 0.24 -4.75 -11.63
CA LEU A 110 -1.15 -4.32 -11.59
C LEU A 110 -1.77 -4.18 -12.99
N GLN A 111 -0.99 -3.99 -14.04
CA GLN A 111 -1.55 -3.86 -15.39
C GLN A 111 -1.97 -5.21 -16.00
N GLY A 112 -1.16 -6.24 -15.81
CA GLY A 112 -1.36 -7.55 -16.43
C GLY A 112 -1.88 -8.64 -15.48
N ASP A 113 -1.80 -8.44 -14.17
CA ASP A 113 -2.03 -9.51 -13.18
C ASP A 113 -3.09 -9.15 -12.13
N ARG A 114 -4.16 -8.49 -12.56
CA ARG A 114 -5.32 -8.21 -11.70
C ARG A 114 -6.21 -9.45 -11.57
N LYS A 115 -5.76 -10.39 -10.75
CA LYS A 115 -6.45 -11.65 -10.42
C LYS A 115 -6.26 -11.93 -8.94
N THR A 116 -7.28 -12.48 -8.30
CA THR A 116 -7.17 -12.93 -6.91
C THR A 116 -6.48 -14.27 -6.79
N ARG A 117 -6.58 -15.11 -7.83
CA ARG A 117 -5.96 -16.45 -7.82
C ARG A 117 -4.45 -16.37 -7.63
N GLY A 118 -3.96 -17.05 -6.60
CA GLY A 118 -2.53 -17.10 -6.25
C GLY A 118 -2.01 -15.86 -5.52
N THR A 119 -2.89 -14.98 -5.07
CA THR A 119 -2.56 -13.88 -4.17
C THR A 119 -2.11 -14.40 -2.82
N LYS A 120 -1.12 -13.76 -2.23
CA LYS A 120 -0.55 -14.11 -0.92
C LYS A 120 -0.36 -12.86 -0.08
N SER A 121 -0.29 -13.01 1.23
CA SER A 121 0.15 -11.94 2.11
C SER A 121 1.52 -11.42 1.67
N GLY A 122 1.69 -10.10 1.63
CA GLY A 122 2.91 -9.47 1.15
C GLY A 122 2.97 -9.24 -0.37
N ASP A 123 1.91 -9.54 -1.12
CA ASP A 123 1.83 -9.11 -2.52
C ASP A 123 1.75 -7.59 -2.59
N VAL A 124 2.58 -6.99 -3.46
CA VAL A 124 2.68 -5.54 -3.67
C VAL A 124 2.43 -5.22 -5.13
N TYR A 125 1.32 -4.55 -5.40
CA TYR A 125 1.00 -4.02 -6.71
C TYR A 125 1.55 -2.61 -6.86
N VAL A 126 2.54 -2.42 -7.74
CA VAL A 126 3.17 -1.10 -7.96
C VAL A 126 2.65 -0.47 -9.24
N THR A 127 2.17 0.76 -9.17
CA THR A 127 1.67 1.51 -10.33
C THR A 127 1.83 3.01 -10.13
N THR A 128 1.49 3.79 -11.15
CA THR A 128 1.43 5.24 -11.01
C THR A 128 0.09 5.67 -10.44
N TRP A 129 0.11 6.77 -9.69
CA TRP A 129 -1.10 7.42 -9.24
C TRP A 129 -2.06 7.79 -10.39
N ALA A 130 -1.50 8.32 -11.48
CA ALA A 130 -2.28 8.68 -12.67
C ALA A 130 -3.06 7.49 -13.26
N SER A 131 -2.55 6.26 -13.15
CA SER A 131 -3.24 5.06 -13.64
C SER A 131 -4.57 4.79 -12.92
N VAL A 132 -4.73 5.33 -11.72
CA VAL A 132 -5.90 5.10 -10.85
C VAL A 132 -6.80 6.34 -10.80
N ALA A 133 -6.22 7.52 -10.61
CA ALA A 133 -6.95 8.74 -10.23
C ALA A 133 -7.08 9.79 -11.34
N ALA A 134 -6.44 9.58 -12.51
CA ALA A 134 -6.54 10.55 -13.61
C ALA A 134 -7.99 10.79 -14.03
N SER A 135 -8.32 12.03 -14.39
CA SER A 135 -9.64 12.40 -14.92
C SER A 135 -9.95 11.77 -16.26
N ASN A 136 -8.92 11.52 -17.08
CA ASN A 136 -9.05 10.91 -18.41
C ASN A 136 -9.12 9.37 -18.31
N ALA A 137 -10.19 8.79 -18.86
CA ALA A 137 -10.40 7.33 -18.87
C ALA A 137 -9.27 6.56 -19.56
N ALA A 138 -8.66 7.09 -20.61
CA ALA A 138 -7.53 6.46 -21.29
C ALA A 138 -6.27 6.36 -20.42
N THR A 139 -6.10 7.26 -19.47
CA THR A 139 -4.99 7.25 -18.52
C THR A 139 -5.26 6.35 -17.30
N ARG A 140 -6.54 6.17 -16.93
CA ARG A 140 -6.98 5.29 -15.82
C ARG A 140 -7.00 3.82 -16.22
N LYS A 141 -5.94 3.31 -16.78
CA LYS A 141 -5.86 1.96 -17.38
C LYS A 141 -6.23 0.83 -16.43
N VAL A 142 -5.99 0.99 -15.13
CA VAL A 142 -6.24 -0.07 -14.14
C VAL A 142 -7.65 -0.04 -13.56
N ARG A 143 -8.42 1.03 -13.77
CA ARG A 143 -9.80 1.13 -13.30
C ARG A 143 -10.82 0.41 -14.18
N SER A 144 -10.45 0.12 -15.41
CA SER A 144 -11.29 -0.66 -16.32
C SER A 144 -10.88 -2.13 -16.26
N GLY A 145 -11.87 -3.01 -16.15
CA GLY A 145 -11.68 -4.44 -16.34
C GLY A 145 -11.52 -4.81 -17.81
N GLY A 146 -11.08 -6.00 -18.09
CA GLY A 146 -10.99 -6.58 -19.41
C GLY A 146 -11.40 -8.05 -19.39
N GLU A 147 -11.35 -8.71 -20.53
CA GLU A 147 -11.79 -10.11 -20.66
C GLU A 147 -11.08 -11.07 -19.68
N TYR A 148 -9.83 -10.76 -19.29
CA TYR A 148 -9.00 -11.63 -18.45
C TYR A 148 -8.47 -10.95 -17.19
N VAL A 149 -8.83 -9.69 -16.92
CA VAL A 149 -8.33 -8.92 -15.78
C VAL A 149 -9.47 -8.14 -15.13
N LEU A 150 -9.54 -8.17 -13.82
CA LEU A 150 -10.51 -7.41 -13.04
C LEU A 150 -10.27 -5.90 -13.18
N SER A 151 -11.30 -5.10 -12.95
CA SER A 151 -11.09 -3.70 -12.61
C SER A 151 -10.35 -3.59 -11.27
N LEU A 152 -9.75 -2.45 -10.96
CA LEU A 152 -9.12 -2.27 -9.65
C LEU A 152 -10.16 -2.38 -8.52
N ASP A 153 -11.34 -1.82 -8.75
CA ASP A 153 -12.41 -1.82 -7.75
C ASP A 153 -12.90 -3.26 -7.49
N ASP A 154 -13.08 -4.08 -8.54
CA ASP A 154 -13.44 -5.49 -8.41
C ASP A 154 -12.32 -6.31 -7.76
N LEU A 155 -11.07 -6.06 -8.12
CA LEU A 155 -9.92 -6.71 -7.49
C LEU A 155 -9.87 -6.45 -5.98
N ILE A 156 -10.07 -5.20 -5.56
CA ILE A 156 -10.11 -4.84 -4.13
C ILE A 156 -11.30 -5.50 -3.44
N ALA A 157 -12.48 -5.52 -4.08
CA ALA A 157 -13.67 -6.16 -3.52
C ALA A 157 -13.48 -7.67 -3.34
N GLU A 158 -12.95 -8.37 -4.34
CA GLU A 158 -12.66 -9.79 -4.26
C GLU A 158 -11.59 -10.10 -3.21
N LEU A 159 -10.48 -9.34 -3.17
CA LEU A 159 -9.44 -9.52 -2.15
C LEU A 159 -9.99 -9.36 -0.73
N ARG A 160 -10.90 -8.40 -0.51
CA ARG A 160 -11.57 -8.23 0.78
C ARG A 160 -12.49 -9.40 1.11
N ALA A 161 -13.23 -9.91 0.12
CA ALA A 161 -14.09 -11.10 0.28
C ALA A 161 -13.25 -12.35 0.62
N ASP A 162 -12.04 -12.46 0.06
CA ASP A 162 -11.08 -13.53 0.38
C ASP A 162 -10.36 -13.32 1.74
N GLY A 163 -10.71 -12.27 2.50
CA GLY A 163 -10.18 -12.00 3.83
C GLY A 163 -8.87 -11.21 3.87
N PHE A 164 -8.41 -10.67 2.74
CA PHE A 164 -7.22 -9.82 2.72
C PHE A 164 -7.53 -8.41 3.26
N ARG A 165 -6.62 -7.91 4.08
CA ARG A 165 -6.52 -6.47 4.36
C ARG A 165 -5.88 -5.78 3.17
N ILE A 166 -6.25 -4.53 2.95
CA ILE A 166 -5.70 -3.70 1.87
C ILE A 166 -4.87 -2.59 2.50
N GLY A 167 -3.59 -2.56 2.17
CA GLY A 167 -2.68 -1.48 2.51
C GLY A 167 -2.40 -0.61 1.28
N ALA A 168 -2.16 0.68 1.50
CA ALA A 168 -1.75 1.59 0.44
C ALA A 168 -0.49 2.35 0.86
N VAL A 169 0.45 2.48 -0.06
CA VAL A 169 1.61 3.36 0.07
C VAL A 169 1.55 4.38 -1.07
N VAL A 170 1.58 5.66 -0.73
CA VAL A 170 1.66 6.75 -1.69
C VAL A 170 3.04 7.38 -1.57
N ASP A 171 3.93 6.99 -2.47
CA ASP A 171 5.30 7.52 -2.50
C ASP A 171 5.32 8.91 -3.14
N GLU A 172 6.15 9.81 -2.59
CA GLU A 172 6.23 11.21 -3.02
C GLU A 172 4.85 11.90 -3.09
N ALA A 173 4.05 11.73 -2.04
CA ALA A 173 2.65 12.18 -1.97
C ALA A 173 2.45 13.67 -2.32
N HIS A 174 3.46 14.50 -2.10
CA HIS A 174 3.42 15.92 -2.46
C HIS A 174 3.23 16.20 -3.96
N HIS A 175 3.57 15.23 -4.83
CA HIS A 175 3.30 15.34 -6.27
C HIS A 175 1.85 14.99 -6.67
N GLY A 176 1.13 14.24 -5.84
CA GLY A 176 -0.24 13.80 -6.13
C GLY A 176 -1.34 14.66 -5.52
N PHE A 177 -1.00 15.49 -4.52
CA PHE A 177 -1.96 16.25 -3.72
C PHE A 177 -1.75 17.76 -3.79
N ALA A 178 -1.24 18.26 -4.92
CA ALA A 178 -0.96 19.68 -5.11
C ALA A 178 -2.22 20.58 -5.03
N THR A 179 -3.42 20.00 -5.17
CA THR A 179 -4.69 20.74 -5.02
C THR A 179 -5.65 19.99 -4.12
N ALA A 180 -6.50 20.74 -3.37
CA ALA A 180 -7.56 20.16 -2.56
C ALA A 180 -8.55 19.27 -3.36
N LYS A 181 -8.68 19.51 -4.67
CA LYS A 181 -9.50 18.69 -5.57
C LYS A 181 -8.90 17.30 -5.84
N GLU A 182 -7.60 17.16 -5.76
CA GLU A 182 -6.90 15.89 -5.95
C GLU A 182 -6.93 15.05 -4.67
N ALA A 183 -6.88 15.68 -3.50
CA ALA A 183 -7.00 15.02 -2.22
C ALA A 183 -8.39 14.37 -1.97
N VAL A 184 -9.46 14.92 -2.55
CA VAL A 184 -10.84 14.41 -2.39
C VAL A 184 -11.14 13.20 -3.30
N ARG A 185 -10.25 12.83 -4.22
CA ARG A 185 -10.46 11.68 -5.13
C ARG A 185 -9.98 10.34 -4.57
N PHE A 186 -9.50 10.32 -3.35
CA PHE A 186 -9.18 9.19 -2.53
C PHE A 186 -10.29 8.90 -1.53
#